data_f4cf4dd4be82a0d97612ceafac4cf45e
#
_entry.id   f4cf4dd4be82a0d97612ceafac4cf45e
#
_cell.length_a   1.000
_cell.length_b   1.000
_cell.length_c   1.000
_cell.angle_alpha   90.00
_cell.angle_beta   90.00
_cell.angle_gamma   90.00
#
_symmetry.space_group_name_H-M   'P 1'
#
loop_
_entity.id
_entity.type
_entity.pdbx_description
1 polymer ?
#
loop_
_entity_poly.entity_id
_entity_poly.type
_entity_poly.pdbx_seq_one_letter_code
_entity_poly.pdbx_strand_id
1 'polypeptide(L)'
;MTGRVPFLLALLMLAGPAWAEHPAECRVAANLIEPDFPLPQVVRALAAKRLSILVIGSGSMLLPGADGSKNAYPARLQHALTEMLPGVEVKVVTDVQAHRNAVETVKALKPALAAAKPAPALVVWGIGTVDAIQAIDPDQFSHALDHGINIVHSAGADVVLINAQYSPRTESMIALGTYAEHIRWVALQQKVPLFDRFSIMKLWADLGTFDLYSATKKLDIAERVHDCIARLLADLVIEAAKLDEPHAESGR
;
A
#
# COMPACT_ATOMS: atom_id res chain seq x y z
N MET A 1 47.26 -4.13 54.09
CA MET A 1 46.91 -3.15 53.04
C MET A 1 46.21 -3.89 51.92
N THR A 2 44.88 -3.92 51.94
CA THR A 2 44.04 -4.68 51.01
C THR A 2 43.37 -3.68 50.07
N GLY A 3 43.86 -3.58 48.83
CA GLY A 3 43.30 -2.73 47.78
C GLY A 3 42.03 -3.36 47.17
N ARG A 4 40.88 -2.69 47.33
CA ARG A 4 39.62 -3.00 46.63
C ARG A 4 39.65 -2.35 45.25
N VAL A 5 39.60 -3.14 44.20
CA VAL A 5 39.39 -2.70 42.82
C VAL A 5 37.89 -2.58 42.59
N PRO A 6 37.35 -1.43 42.16
CA PRO A 6 35.95 -1.32 41.80
C PRO A 6 35.71 -1.93 40.42
N PHE A 7 34.83 -2.90 40.35
CA PHE A 7 34.30 -3.46 39.08
C PHE A 7 33.29 -2.45 38.50
N LEU A 8 33.68 -1.76 37.44
CA LEU A 8 32.75 -0.94 36.64
C LEU A 8 31.96 -1.87 35.74
N LEU A 9 30.67 -2.07 36.09
CA LEU A 9 29.72 -2.74 35.23
C LEU A 9 29.33 -1.77 34.08
N ALA A 10 29.88 -1.99 32.89
CA ALA A 10 29.46 -1.26 31.70
C ALA A 10 28.10 -1.84 31.22
N LEU A 11 27.04 -1.07 31.46
CA LEU A 11 25.69 -1.36 30.96
C LEU A 11 25.69 -1.12 29.43
N LEU A 12 25.87 -2.18 28.63
CA LEU A 12 25.61 -2.13 27.18
C LEU A 12 24.10 -1.95 26.96
N MET A 13 23.69 -0.71 26.68
CA MET A 13 22.38 -0.43 26.13
C MET A 13 22.33 -1.01 24.72
N LEU A 14 21.67 -2.14 24.54
CA LEU A 14 21.26 -2.68 23.24
C LEU A 14 20.22 -1.70 22.67
N ALA A 15 20.68 -0.76 21.83
CA ALA A 15 19.78 0.01 20.97
C ALA A 15 19.17 -0.99 19.97
N GLY A 16 17.95 -1.45 20.25
CA GLY A 16 17.12 -2.14 19.25
C GLY A 16 16.89 -1.22 18.04
N PRO A 17 16.59 -1.78 16.86
CA PRO A 17 16.29 -0.96 15.70
C PRO A 17 15.15 0.00 16.07
N ALA A 18 15.43 1.30 16.01
CA ALA A 18 14.42 2.33 16.15
C ALA A 18 13.53 2.28 14.91
N TRP A 19 12.43 1.55 15.01
CA TRP A 19 11.32 1.69 14.06
C TRP A 19 10.92 3.16 14.09
N ALA A 20 10.87 3.80 12.94
CA ALA A 20 10.39 5.17 12.86
C ALA A 20 8.98 5.20 13.45
N GLU A 21 8.84 5.80 14.64
CA GLU A 21 7.57 5.81 15.35
C GLU A 21 6.60 6.68 14.54
N HIS A 22 5.55 6.06 13.99
CA HIS A 22 4.55 6.78 13.20
C HIS A 22 3.86 7.84 14.07
N PRO A 23 3.44 8.96 13.46
CA PRO A 23 2.58 9.91 14.13
C PRO A 23 1.42 9.20 14.83
N ALA A 24 1.07 9.62 16.04
CA ALA A 24 0.03 8.96 16.84
C ALA A 24 -1.30 8.77 16.08
N GLU A 25 -1.61 9.73 15.22
CA GLU A 25 -2.81 9.70 14.36
C GLU A 25 -2.78 8.64 13.26
N CYS A 26 -1.60 8.16 12.86
CA CYS A 26 -1.46 7.10 11.87
C CYS A 26 -1.58 5.69 12.46
N ARG A 27 -1.63 5.57 13.80
CA ARG A 27 -1.68 4.25 14.46
C ARG A 27 -2.99 3.54 14.14
N VAL A 28 -2.88 2.27 13.76
CA VAL A 28 -4.00 1.35 13.53
C VAL A 28 -3.72 0.02 14.23
N ALA A 29 -4.73 -0.83 14.33
CA ALA A 29 -4.54 -2.19 14.83
C ALA A 29 -3.64 -2.98 13.87
N ALA A 30 -2.71 -3.76 14.40
CA ALA A 30 -1.70 -4.49 13.62
C ALA A 30 -2.32 -5.37 12.51
N ASN A 31 -3.45 -6.02 12.81
CA ASN A 31 -4.17 -6.87 11.85
C ASN A 31 -4.72 -6.13 10.60
N LEU A 32 -4.71 -4.79 10.59
CA LEU A 32 -5.12 -4.01 9.40
C LEU A 32 -3.98 -3.77 8.41
N ILE A 33 -2.73 -4.01 8.84
CA ILE A 33 -1.53 -3.80 8.04
C ILE A 33 -0.64 -5.05 7.99
N GLU A 34 -1.02 -6.13 8.68
CA GLU A 34 -0.32 -7.41 8.60
C GLU A 34 -0.58 -8.07 7.25
N PRO A 35 0.45 -8.36 6.44
CA PRO A 35 0.27 -8.97 5.14
C PRO A 35 0.01 -10.47 5.25
N ASP A 36 -0.96 -10.98 4.47
CA ASP A 36 -1.27 -12.41 4.39
C ASP A 36 -0.32 -13.19 3.46
N PHE A 37 0.37 -12.50 2.53
CA PHE A 37 1.15 -13.12 1.45
C PHE A 37 2.48 -12.41 1.22
N PRO A 38 3.54 -13.15 0.79
CA PRO A 38 4.86 -12.61 0.54
C PRO A 38 4.95 -11.81 -0.77
N LEU A 39 6.05 -11.02 -0.87
CA LEU A 39 6.41 -10.25 -2.07
C LEU A 39 7.81 -10.67 -2.58
N PRO A 40 7.95 -11.81 -3.25
CA PRO A 40 9.24 -12.38 -3.63
C PRO A 40 10.06 -11.52 -4.61
N GLN A 41 9.42 -10.75 -5.50
CA GLN A 41 10.14 -9.85 -6.39
C GLN A 41 10.67 -8.63 -5.63
N VAL A 42 9.92 -8.15 -4.63
CA VAL A 42 10.40 -7.10 -3.71
C VAL A 42 11.61 -7.60 -2.94
N VAL A 43 11.59 -8.82 -2.41
CA VAL A 43 12.75 -9.43 -1.72
C VAL A 43 14.00 -9.40 -2.62
N ARG A 44 13.88 -9.82 -3.89
CA ARG A 44 14.97 -9.79 -4.88
C ARG A 44 15.46 -8.37 -5.16
N ALA A 45 14.53 -7.42 -5.27
CA ALA A 45 14.84 -6.01 -5.50
C ALA A 45 15.59 -5.39 -4.32
N LEU A 46 15.18 -5.70 -3.09
CA LEU A 46 15.87 -5.26 -1.86
C LEU A 46 17.28 -5.84 -1.75
N ALA A 47 17.46 -7.12 -2.08
CA ALA A 47 18.80 -7.74 -2.14
C ALA A 47 19.69 -7.06 -3.18
N ALA A 48 19.13 -6.60 -4.30
CA ALA A 48 19.82 -5.82 -5.32
C ALA A 48 19.97 -4.34 -4.97
N LYS A 49 19.51 -3.89 -3.79
CA LYS A 49 19.50 -2.51 -3.30
C LYS A 49 18.82 -1.51 -4.24
N ARG A 50 17.80 -1.96 -4.96
CA ARG A 50 17.06 -1.12 -5.90
C ARG A 50 15.61 -1.59 -6.01
N LEU A 51 14.67 -0.82 -5.45
CA LEU A 51 13.24 -1.10 -5.47
C LEU A 51 12.52 -0.13 -6.41
N SER A 52 11.97 -0.63 -7.50
CA SER A 52 11.11 0.13 -8.42
C SER A 52 9.66 -0.31 -8.23
N ILE A 53 8.77 0.67 -8.09
CA ILE A 53 7.34 0.47 -7.82
C ILE A 53 6.56 1.24 -8.90
N LEU A 54 5.57 0.58 -9.51
CA LEU A 54 4.55 1.22 -10.31
C LEU A 54 3.27 1.37 -9.48
N VAL A 55 2.82 2.61 -9.27
CA VAL A 55 1.51 2.89 -8.67
C VAL A 55 0.52 3.17 -9.78
N ILE A 56 -0.53 2.37 -9.91
CA ILE A 56 -1.52 2.48 -10.98
C ILE A 56 -2.95 2.52 -10.42
N GLY A 57 -3.83 3.30 -11.04
CA GLY A 57 -5.25 3.35 -10.64
C GLY A 57 -5.95 4.65 -10.97
N SER A 58 -6.88 5.05 -10.10
CA SER A 58 -7.78 6.17 -10.32
C SER A 58 -7.39 7.44 -9.57
N GLY A 59 -8.06 8.55 -9.88
CA GLY A 59 -7.84 9.86 -9.26
C GLY A 59 -8.01 9.91 -7.74
N SER A 60 -8.66 8.90 -7.10
CA SER A 60 -8.74 8.79 -5.64
C SER A 60 -7.39 8.55 -4.95
N MET A 61 -6.34 8.32 -5.74
CA MET A 61 -4.96 8.15 -5.27
C MET A 61 -4.19 9.46 -5.22
N LEU A 62 -4.75 10.54 -5.76
CA LEU A 62 -4.13 11.86 -5.83
C LEU A 62 -4.88 12.87 -4.96
N LEU A 63 -4.23 13.98 -4.66
CA LEU A 63 -4.82 15.15 -4.04
C LEU A 63 -5.08 16.24 -5.10
N PRO A 64 -6.05 17.13 -4.87
CA PRO A 64 -6.30 18.25 -5.78
C PRO A 64 -5.20 19.33 -5.69
N GLY A 65 -5.15 20.19 -6.70
CA GLY A 65 -4.24 21.33 -6.75
C GLY A 65 -2.93 21.06 -7.48
N ALA A 66 -2.12 22.10 -7.67
CA ALA A 66 -0.87 22.06 -8.45
C ALA A 66 0.16 21.09 -7.87
N ASP A 67 0.23 20.96 -6.55
CA ASP A 67 1.13 20.05 -5.84
C ASP A 67 0.44 18.76 -5.39
N GLY A 68 -0.79 18.52 -5.81
CA GLY A 68 -1.59 17.39 -5.38
C GLY A 68 -0.95 16.04 -5.61
N SER A 69 -0.26 15.84 -6.72
CA SER A 69 0.48 14.60 -6.99
C SER A 69 1.72 14.42 -6.09
N LYS A 70 2.40 15.51 -5.73
CA LYS A 70 3.58 15.48 -4.84
C LYS A 70 3.21 15.19 -3.39
N ASN A 71 2.04 15.67 -2.95
CA ASN A 71 1.55 15.51 -1.58
C ASN A 71 0.69 14.28 -1.40
N ALA A 72 0.38 13.57 -2.48
CA ALA A 72 -0.39 12.33 -2.44
C ALA A 72 0.45 11.13 -1.98
N TYR A 73 -0.23 10.09 -1.49
CA TYR A 73 0.43 8.92 -0.91
C TYR A 73 1.40 8.19 -1.86
N PRO A 74 1.26 8.18 -3.20
CA PRO A 74 2.27 7.54 -4.05
C PRO A 74 3.65 8.19 -3.96
N ALA A 75 3.71 9.53 -3.95
CA ALA A 75 4.98 10.24 -3.78
C ALA A 75 5.53 10.11 -2.34
N ARG A 76 4.64 10.17 -1.34
CA ARG A 76 4.99 9.97 0.07
C ARG A 76 5.45 8.53 0.37
N LEU A 77 4.95 7.53 -0.37
CA LEU A 77 5.41 6.13 -0.29
C LEU A 77 6.89 6.02 -0.67
N GLN A 78 7.31 6.72 -1.74
CA GLN A 78 8.74 6.74 -2.10
C GLN A 78 9.58 7.30 -0.95
N HIS A 79 9.13 8.39 -0.35
CA HIS A 79 9.83 9.02 0.77
C HIS A 79 9.91 8.09 1.98
N ALA A 80 8.77 7.53 2.42
CA ALA A 80 8.71 6.61 3.55
C ALA A 80 9.62 5.38 3.35
N LEU A 81 9.54 4.73 2.18
CA LEU A 81 10.40 3.58 1.88
C LEU A 81 11.89 3.96 1.82
N THR A 82 12.23 5.16 1.32
CA THR A 82 13.63 5.63 1.30
C THR A 82 14.18 5.83 2.71
N GLU A 83 13.36 6.37 3.63
CA GLU A 83 13.73 6.52 5.05
C GLU A 83 13.87 5.15 5.74
N MET A 84 12.96 4.22 5.47
CA MET A 84 12.91 2.91 6.15
C MET A 84 13.91 1.89 5.58
N LEU A 85 14.44 2.11 4.36
CA LEU A 85 15.33 1.20 3.65
C LEU A 85 16.69 1.88 3.34
N PRO A 86 17.51 2.19 4.36
CA PRO A 86 18.77 2.87 4.15
C PRO A 86 19.69 2.06 3.21
N GLY A 87 20.23 2.72 2.19
CA GLY A 87 21.10 2.09 1.19
C GLY A 87 20.38 1.36 0.06
N VAL A 88 19.05 1.44 -0.01
CA VAL A 88 18.24 0.98 -1.15
C VAL A 88 17.81 2.19 -1.98
N GLU A 89 18.05 2.16 -3.28
CA GLU A 89 17.49 3.13 -4.22
C GLU A 89 16.00 2.80 -4.44
N VAL A 90 15.11 3.69 -3.97
CA VAL A 90 13.66 3.53 -4.14
C VAL A 90 13.15 4.48 -5.20
N LYS A 91 12.41 3.94 -6.18
CA LYS A 91 11.76 4.73 -7.24
C LYS A 91 10.29 4.35 -7.36
N VAL A 92 9.40 5.34 -7.23
CA VAL A 92 7.97 5.18 -7.47
C VAL A 92 7.59 5.92 -8.75
N VAL A 93 6.98 5.20 -9.69
CA VAL A 93 6.40 5.74 -10.92
C VAL A 93 4.89 5.65 -10.81
N THR A 94 4.17 6.69 -11.21
CA THR A 94 2.71 6.73 -11.13
C THR A 94 2.07 6.74 -12.51
N ASP A 95 1.05 5.90 -12.71
CA ASP A 95 0.11 5.94 -13.83
C ASP A 95 -1.31 6.02 -13.28
N VAL A 96 -1.67 7.21 -12.82
CA VAL A 96 -2.98 7.50 -12.23
C VAL A 96 -3.79 8.36 -13.18
N GLN A 97 -5.00 7.88 -13.51
CA GLN A 97 -5.92 8.60 -14.41
C GLN A 97 -7.28 8.78 -13.72
N ALA A 98 -7.83 9.99 -13.79
CA ALA A 98 -9.17 10.28 -13.30
C ALA A 98 -10.21 9.35 -13.96
N HIS A 99 -11.18 8.91 -13.15
CA HIS A 99 -12.30 8.05 -13.58
C HIS A 99 -11.93 6.67 -14.16
N ARG A 100 -10.66 6.25 -14.08
CA ARG A 100 -10.23 4.93 -14.53
C ARG A 100 -10.74 3.84 -13.58
N ASN A 101 -11.56 2.91 -14.07
CA ASN A 101 -12.02 1.72 -13.37
C ASN A 101 -11.05 0.53 -13.53
N ALA A 102 -11.35 -0.62 -12.94
CA ALA A 102 -10.50 -1.81 -12.99
C ALA A 102 -10.33 -2.33 -14.43
N VAL A 103 -11.40 -2.39 -15.23
CA VAL A 103 -11.37 -2.86 -16.62
C VAL A 103 -10.47 -1.98 -17.50
N GLU A 104 -10.54 -0.67 -17.31
CA GLU A 104 -9.69 0.29 -18.03
C GLU A 104 -8.24 0.20 -17.56
N THR A 105 -8.01 -0.02 -16.25
CA THR A 105 -6.67 -0.22 -15.70
C THR A 105 -6.02 -1.46 -16.30
N VAL A 106 -6.74 -2.57 -16.45
CA VAL A 106 -6.21 -3.79 -17.09
C VAL A 106 -5.68 -3.51 -18.50
N LYS A 107 -6.38 -2.68 -19.30
CA LYS A 107 -5.92 -2.27 -20.63
C LYS A 107 -4.64 -1.43 -20.58
N ALA A 108 -4.47 -0.65 -19.51
CA ALA A 108 -3.30 0.23 -19.31
C ALA A 108 -2.09 -0.51 -18.70
N LEU A 109 -2.27 -1.67 -18.05
CA LEU A 109 -1.19 -2.36 -17.32
C LEU A 109 0.03 -2.68 -18.20
N LYS A 110 -0.15 -3.34 -19.35
CA LYS A 110 0.96 -3.71 -20.23
C LYS A 110 1.75 -2.48 -20.72
N PRO A 111 1.10 -1.42 -21.25
CA PRO A 111 1.80 -0.18 -21.62
C PRO A 111 2.52 0.47 -20.43
N ALA A 112 1.88 0.55 -19.25
CA ALA A 112 2.47 1.17 -18.06
C ALA A 112 3.70 0.41 -17.55
N LEU A 113 3.63 -0.93 -17.49
CA LEU A 113 4.77 -1.80 -17.15
C LEU A 113 5.94 -1.64 -18.12
N ALA A 114 5.65 -1.55 -19.43
CA ALA A 114 6.67 -1.35 -20.45
C ALA A 114 7.31 0.05 -20.39
N ALA A 115 6.55 1.08 -20.02
CA ALA A 115 7.01 2.46 -19.91
C ALA A 115 7.82 2.72 -18.63
N ALA A 116 7.53 2.02 -17.53
CA ALA A 116 8.23 2.20 -16.26
C ALA A 116 9.71 1.80 -16.37
N LYS A 117 10.60 2.72 -15.97
CA LYS A 117 12.06 2.50 -15.99
C LYS A 117 12.67 2.93 -14.66
N PRO A 118 13.40 2.04 -13.97
CA PRO A 118 13.60 0.62 -14.28
C PRO A 118 12.30 -0.19 -14.21
N ALA A 119 12.29 -1.42 -14.72
CA ALA A 119 11.13 -2.31 -14.64
C ALA A 119 10.70 -2.46 -13.18
N PRO A 120 9.40 -2.36 -12.86
CA PRO A 120 8.94 -2.43 -11.48
C PRO A 120 9.05 -3.85 -10.92
N ALA A 121 9.51 -3.96 -9.66
CA ALA A 121 9.43 -5.18 -8.87
C ALA A 121 8.07 -5.32 -8.19
N LEU A 122 7.35 -4.20 -8.02
CA LEU A 122 6.06 -4.14 -7.36
C LEU A 122 5.10 -3.25 -8.15
N VAL A 123 3.86 -3.70 -8.29
CA VAL A 123 2.72 -2.88 -8.71
C VAL A 123 1.81 -2.66 -7.51
N VAL A 124 1.59 -1.40 -7.15
CA VAL A 124 0.57 -0.99 -6.18
C VAL A 124 -0.65 -0.55 -6.97
N TRP A 125 -1.73 -1.31 -6.88
CA TRP A 125 -2.92 -1.09 -7.70
C TRP A 125 -4.10 -0.60 -6.85
N GLY A 126 -4.50 0.67 -7.02
CA GLY A 126 -5.63 1.28 -6.33
C GLY A 126 -6.93 1.18 -7.13
N ILE A 127 -7.96 0.56 -6.55
CA ILE A 127 -9.20 0.14 -7.21
C ILE A 127 -10.43 0.27 -6.31
N GLY A 128 -11.60 0.08 -6.90
CA GLY A 128 -12.88 -0.07 -6.21
C GLY A 128 -13.68 1.23 -6.09
N THR A 129 -13.06 2.40 -5.92
CA THR A 129 -13.80 3.67 -5.78
C THR A 129 -14.55 4.06 -7.05
N VAL A 130 -13.87 4.05 -8.20
CA VAL A 130 -14.49 4.40 -9.49
C VAL A 130 -15.42 3.30 -9.95
N ASP A 131 -15.06 2.05 -9.67
CA ASP A 131 -15.87 0.88 -9.99
C ASP A 131 -17.23 0.95 -9.29
N ALA A 132 -17.25 1.30 -8.01
CA ALA A 132 -18.47 1.52 -7.25
C ALA A 132 -19.29 2.72 -7.75
N ILE A 133 -18.63 3.85 -8.10
CA ILE A 133 -19.31 5.03 -8.66
C ILE A 133 -19.98 4.72 -10.00
N GLN A 134 -19.32 3.92 -10.83
CA GLN A 134 -19.82 3.52 -12.16
C GLN A 134 -20.73 2.29 -12.10
N ALA A 135 -20.96 1.72 -10.92
CA ALA A 135 -21.73 0.50 -10.69
C ALA A 135 -21.29 -0.64 -11.66
N ILE A 136 -19.97 -0.83 -11.80
CA ILE A 136 -19.43 -1.93 -12.59
C ILE A 136 -19.95 -3.24 -12.02
N ASP A 137 -20.42 -4.13 -12.90
CA ASP A 137 -20.89 -5.45 -12.50
C ASP A 137 -19.83 -6.18 -11.65
N PRO A 138 -20.19 -6.73 -10.47
CA PRO A 138 -19.23 -7.33 -9.54
C PRO A 138 -18.43 -8.49 -10.12
N ASP A 139 -19.03 -9.30 -10.99
CA ASP A 139 -18.33 -10.43 -11.64
C ASP A 139 -17.34 -9.88 -12.68
N GLN A 140 -17.74 -8.91 -13.48
CA GLN A 140 -16.85 -8.23 -14.42
C GLN A 140 -15.69 -7.55 -13.68
N PHE A 141 -15.96 -6.93 -12.53
CA PHE A 141 -14.96 -6.32 -11.68
C PHE A 141 -13.94 -7.35 -11.18
N SER A 142 -14.42 -8.46 -10.60
CA SER A 142 -13.57 -9.54 -10.09
C SER A 142 -12.71 -10.17 -11.19
N HIS A 143 -13.28 -10.44 -12.35
CA HIS A 143 -12.54 -10.93 -13.52
C HIS A 143 -11.46 -9.95 -14.01
N ALA A 144 -11.74 -8.63 -13.94
CA ALA A 144 -10.73 -7.64 -14.29
C ALA A 144 -9.54 -7.67 -13.31
N LEU A 145 -9.80 -7.83 -11.99
CA LEU A 145 -8.75 -7.96 -10.99
C LEU A 145 -7.89 -9.19 -11.24
N ASP A 146 -8.50 -10.36 -11.39
CA ASP A 146 -7.80 -11.61 -11.68
C ASP A 146 -6.90 -11.48 -12.92
N HIS A 147 -7.46 -10.94 -14.00
CA HIS A 147 -6.71 -10.75 -15.24
C HIS A 147 -5.55 -9.77 -15.08
N GLY A 148 -5.77 -8.66 -14.36
CA GLY A 148 -4.74 -7.66 -14.11
C GLY A 148 -3.59 -8.19 -13.26
N ILE A 149 -3.88 -8.93 -12.19
CA ILE A 149 -2.87 -9.59 -11.34
C ILE A 149 -2.02 -10.54 -12.19
N ASN A 150 -2.65 -11.36 -13.03
CA ASN A 150 -1.93 -12.29 -13.92
C ASN A 150 -1.03 -11.56 -14.93
N ILE A 151 -1.43 -10.40 -15.45
CA ILE A 151 -0.58 -9.55 -16.31
C ILE A 151 0.67 -9.10 -15.55
N VAL A 152 0.52 -8.63 -14.32
CA VAL A 152 1.64 -8.14 -13.50
C VAL A 152 2.59 -9.27 -13.14
N HIS A 153 2.08 -10.41 -12.69
CA HIS A 153 2.90 -11.59 -12.39
C HIS A 153 3.65 -12.09 -13.63
N SER A 154 2.99 -12.11 -14.79
CA SER A 154 3.64 -12.49 -16.06
C SER A 154 4.76 -11.51 -16.48
N ALA A 155 4.71 -10.28 -16.00
CA ALA A 155 5.78 -9.29 -16.21
C ALA A 155 6.92 -9.40 -15.17
N GLY A 156 6.84 -10.34 -14.23
CA GLY A 156 7.85 -10.57 -13.20
C GLY A 156 7.81 -9.57 -12.04
N ALA A 157 6.65 -8.99 -11.75
CA ALA A 157 6.43 -8.07 -10.63
C ALA A 157 5.43 -8.65 -9.62
N ASP A 158 5.55 -8.27 -8.35
CA ASP A 158 4.56 -8.53 -7.31
C ASP A 158 3.39 -7.53 -7.42
N VAL A 159 2.27 -7.84 -6.76
CA VAL A 159 1.10 -6.97 -6.65
C VAL A 159 0.75 -6.72 -5.19
N VAL A 160 0.47 -5.47 -4.85
CA VAL A 160 -0.30 -5.08 -3.66
C VAL A 160 -1.56 -4.39 -4.14
N LEU A 161 -2.72 -4.91 -3.76
CA LEU A 161 -3.99 -4.25 -4.01
C LEU A 161 -4.26 -3.19 -2.93
N ILE A 162 -4.81 -2.04 -3.33
CA ILE A 162 -5.36 -1.04 -2.40
C ILE A 162 -6.84 -0.88 -2.72
N ASN A 163 -7.70 -1.18 -1.76
CA ASN A 163 -9.14 -1.07 -1.97
C ASN A 163 -9.67 0.37 -1.88
N ALA A 164 -11.00 0.52 -1.97
CA ALA A 164 -11.69 1.79 -2.12
C ALA A 164 -11.36 2.79 -0.99
N GLN A 165 -11.32 4.06 -1.36
CA GLN A 165 -11.23 5.15 -0.38
C GLN A 165 -12.56 5.29 0.36
N TYR A 166 -12.55 5.17 1.68
CA TYR A 166 -13.72 5.39 2.52
C TYR A 166 -13.92 6.88 2.82
N SER A 167 -15.16 7.31 2.80
CA SER A 167 -15.65 8.47 3.55
C SER A 167 -17.11 8.23 3.93
N PRO A 168 -17.59 8.74 5.09
CA PRO A 168 -18.97 8.54 5.51
C PRO A 168 -19.97 9.06 4.47
N ARG A 169 -19.66 10.17 3.82
CA ARG A 169 -20.51 10.75 2.78
C ARG A 169 -20.60 9.87 1.54
N THR A 170 -19.48 9.33 1.08
CA THR A 170 -19.45 8.50 -0.12
C THR A 170 -20.14 7.17 0.13
N GLU A 171 -19.88 6.53 1.28
CA GLU A 171 -20.51 5.25 1.68
C GLU A 171 -22.03 5.35 1.80
N SER A 172 -22.56 6.52 2.21
CA SER A 172 -24.02 6.73 2.27
C SER A 172 -24.68 6.85 0.89
N MET A 173 -23.92 7.02 -0.18
CA MET A 173 -24.43 7.26 -1.54
C MET A 173 -24.16 6.09 -2.50
N ILE A 174 -23.08 5.34 -2.29
CA ILE A 174 -22.64 4.26 -3.17
C ILE A 174 -22.10 3.09 -2.35
N ALA A 175 -22.25 1.86 -2.86
CA ALA A 175 -21.90 0.62 -2.17
C ALA A 175 -20.38 0.35 -2.18
N LEU A 176 -19.56 1.24 -1.60
CA LEU A 176 -18.09 1.07 -1.54
C LEU A 176 -17.71 -0.22 -0.81
N GLY A 177 -18.40 -0.56 0.28
CA GLY A 177 -18.14 -1.75 1.07
C GLY A 177 -18.24 -3.03 0.26
N THR A 178 -19.22 -3.14 -0.65
CA THR A 178 -19.37 -4.29 -1.54
C THR A 178 -18.12 -4.50 -2.40
N TYR A 179 -17.60 -3.45 -3.02
CA TYR A 179 -16.38 -3.55 -3.82
C TYR A 179 -15.15 -3.83 -2.97
N ALA A 180 -15.07 -3.29 -1.75
CA ALA A 180 -14.00 -3.61 -0.81
C ALA A 180 -13.98 -5.10 -0.46
N GLU A 181 -15.15 -5.74 -0.26
CA GLU A 181 -15.25 -7.18 -0.02
C GLU A 181 -14.82 -8.00 -1.25
N HIS A 182 -15.24 -7.63 -2.46
CA HIS A 182 -14.79 -8.31 -3.69
C HIS A 182 -13.26 -8.24 -3.85
N ILE A 183 -12.65 -7.08 -3.57
CA ILE A 183 -11.19 -6.93 -3.62
C ILE A 183 -10.51 -7.83 -2.59
N ARG A 184 -11.03 -7.90 -1.35
CA ARG A 184 -10.51 -8.77 -0.30
C ARG A 184 -10.57 -10.24 -0.71
N TRP A 185 -11.72 -10.65 -1.27
CA TRP A 185 -11.89 -12.03 -1.75
C TRP A 185 -10.90 -12.36 -2.87
N VAL A 186 -10.75 -11.49 -3.89
CA VAL A 186 -9.79 -11.71 -4.98
C VAL A 186 -8.35 -11.72 -4.46
N ALA A 187 -7.98 -10.82 -3.54
CA ALA A 187 -6.64 -10.80 -2.93
C ALA A 187 -6.29 -12.15 -2.28
N LEU A 188 -7.24 -12.73 -1.52
CA LEU A 188 -7.09 -14.04 -0.89
C LEU A 188 -6.97 -15.16 -1.94
N GLN A 189 -7.80 -15.18 -2.96
CA GLN A 189 -7.77 -16.20 -4.02
C GLN A 189 -6.48 -16.15 -4.84
N GLN A 190 -6.01 -14.95 -5.17
CA GLN A 190 -4.81 -14.73 -5.96
C GLN A 190 -3.53 -14.72 -5.13
N LYS A 191 -3.65 -14.86 -3.79
CA LYS A 191 -2.53 -14.84 -2.83
C LYS A 191 -1.65 -13.60 -2.99
N VAL A 192 -2.29 -12.43 -3.06
CA VAL A 192 -1.59 -11.13 -3.11
C VAL A 192 -1.95 -10.30 -1.88
N PRO A 193 -1.01 -9.54 -1.31
CA PRO A 193 -1.30 -8.67 -0.18
C PRO A 193 -2.34 -7.61 -0.51
N LEU A 194 -3.22 -7.33 0.45
CA LEU A 194 -4.19 -6.26 0.40
C LEU A 194 -3.86 -5.19 1.44
N PHE A 195 -3.67 -3.95 1.00
CA PHE A 195 -3.72 -2.78 1.88
C PHE A 195 -5.18 -2.33 2.01
N ASP A 196 -5.82 -2.68 3.13
CA ASP A 196 -7.25 -2.42 3.38
C ASP A 196 -7.49 -0.96 3.76
N ARG A 197 -7.29 -0.05 2.79
CA ARG A 197 -7.51 1.39 2.97
C ARG A 197 -8.94 1.71 3.43
N PHE A 198 -9.93 0.95 2.96
CA PHE A 198 -11.33 1.15 3.34
C PHE A 198 -11.52 0.96 4.84
N SER A 199 -11.06 -0.16 5.40
CA SER A 199 -11.20 -0.44 6.84
C SER A 199 -10.35 0.49 7.70
N ILE A 200 -9.14 0.83 7.27
CA ILE A 200 -8.28 1.80 7.95
C ILE A 200 -8.96 3.16 8.04
N MET A 201 -9.45 3.69 6.92
CA MET A 201 -10.09 5.00 6.89
C MET A 201 -11.43 4.99 7.64
N LYS A 202 -12.18 3.88 7.58
CA LYS A 202 -13.40 3.70 8.38
C LYS A 202 -13.09 3.75 9.88
N LEU A 203 -12.06 3.05 10.34
CA LEU A 203 -11.60 3.09 11.72
C LEU A 203 -11.25 4.53 12.16
N TRP A 204 -10.50 5.27 11.34
CA TRP A 204 -10.17 6.67 11.63
C TRP A 204 -11.39 7.57 11.74
N ALA A 205 -12.41 7.35 10.88
CA ALA A 205 -13.68 8.09 10.96
C ALA A 205 -14.46 7.74 12.23
N ASP A 206 -14.58 6.45 12.55
CA ASP A 206 -15.32 5.93 13.71
C ASP A 206 -14.69 6.40 15.04
N LEU A 207 -13.36 6.50 15.11
CA LEU A 207 -12.62 7.01 16.26
C LEU A 207 -12.52 8.54 16.31
N GLY A 208 -12.94 9.24 15.26
CA GLY A 208 -12.78 10.70 15.15
C GLY A 208 -11.33 11.15 14.99
N THR A 209 -10.41 10.25 14.57
CA THR A 209 -9.00 10.58 14.32
C THR A 209 -8.87 11.60 13.19
N PHE A 210 -9.63 11.43 12.12
CA PHE A 210 -9.74 12.36 11.01
C PHE A 210 -11.22 12.67 10.70
N ASP A 211 -11.54 13.94 10.45
CA ASP A 211 -12.83 14.36 9.92
C ASP A 211 -12.93 14.04 8.42
N LEU A 212 -13.18 12.77 8.10
CA LEU A 212 -13.28 12.30 6.71
C LEU A 212 -14.58 12.73 6.00
N TYR A 213 -15.56 13.28 6.73
CA TYR A 213 -16.75 13.87 6.14
C TYR A 213 -16.45 15.19 5.44
N SER A 214 -15.57 16.00 6.04
CA SER A 214 -15.18 17.32 5.54
C SER A 214 -13.83 17.32 4.80
N ALA A 215 -13.13 16.19 4.71
CA ALA A 215 -11.76 16.10 4.18
C ALA A 215 -11.64 16.60 2.73
N THR A 216 -12.71 16.49 1.93
CA THR A 216 -12.72 17.04 0.56
C THR A 216 -12.65 18.58 0.51
N LYS A 217 -12.89 19.26 1.62
CA LYS A 217 -12.84 20.72 1.76
C LYS A 217 -11.64 21.22 2.54
N LYS A 218 -10.94 20.31 3.25
CA LYS A 218 -9.79 20.59 4.12
C LYS A 218 -8.59 19.82 3.59
N LEU A 219 -7.79 20.48 2.74
CA LEU A 219 -6.65 19.87 2.09
C LEU A 219 -5.60 19.37 3.11
N ASP A 220 -5.41 20.10 4.21
CA ASP A 220 -4.51 19.72 5.30
C ASP A 220 -4.86 18.35 5.91
N ILE A 221 -6.16 18.08 6.15
CA ILE A 221 -6.59 16.75 6.64
C ILE A 221 -6.31 15.69 5.59
N ALA A 222 -6.62 15.97 4.31
CA ALA A 222 -6.39 15.03 3.23
C ALA A 222 -4.89 14.71 3.08
N GLU A 223 -4.00 15.70 3.20
CA GLU A 223 -2.55 15.51 3.16
C GLU A 223 -2.06 14.63 4.32
N ARG A 224 -2.56 14.83 5.54
CA ARG A 224 -2.21 13.99 6.71
C ARG A 224 -2.70 12.56 6.54
N VAL A 225 -3.92 12.36 6.03
CA VAL A 225 -4.45 11.03 5.69
C VAL A 225 -3.55 10.34 4.66
N HIS A 226 -3.13 11.05 3.61
CA HIS A 226 -2.24 10.49 2.60
C HIS A 226 -0.84 10.18 3.14
N ASP A 227 -0.34 10.96 4.12
CA ASP A 227 0.92 10.65 4.81
C ASP A 227 0.80 9.35 5.60
N CYS A 228 -0.26 9.20 6.40
CA CYS A 228 -0.51 7.96 7.14
C CYS A 228 -0.67 6.74 6.21
N ILE A 229 -1.43 6.87 5.11
CA ILE A 229 -1.57 5.78 4.12
C ILE A 229 -0.20 5.38 3.55
N ALA A 230 0.65 6.35 3.22
CA ALA A 230 1.96 6.07 2.66
C ALA A 230 2.86 5.30 3.64
N ARG A 231 2.88 5.69 4.90
CA ARG A 231 3.68 5.04 5.96
C ARG A 231 3.19 3.62 6.23
N LEU A 232 1.88 3.43 6.44
CA LEU A 232 1.29 2.12 6.69
C LEU A 232 1.43 1.18 5.49
N LEU A 233 1.34 1.70 4.26
CA LEU A 233 1.61 0.92 3.05
C LEU A 233 3.09 0.54 2.94
N ALA A 234 4.01 1.41 3.35
CA ALA A 234 5.43 1.08 3.39
C ALA A 234 5.71 -0.05 4.41
N ASP A 235 5.07 -0.01 5.59
CA ASP A 235 5.15 -1.09 6.57
C ASP A 235 4.66 -2.41 5.98
N LEU A 236 3.47 -2.42 5.37
CA LEU A 236 2.92 -3.64 4.75
C LEU A 236 3.88 -4.22 3.70
N VAL A 237 4.47 -3.37 2.84
CA VAL A 237 5.42 -3.83 1.81
C VAL A 237 6.68 -4.43 2.45
N ILE A 238 7.22 -3.81 3.51
CA ILE A 238 8.41 -4.30 4.21
C ILE A 238 8.10 -5.59 4.96
N GLU A 239 6.97 -5.67 5.65
CA GLU A 239 6.57 -6.89 6.38
C GLU A 239 6.28 -8.05 5.40
N ALA A 240 5.58 -7.80 4.29
CA ALA A 240 5.35 -8.80 3.25
C ALA A 240 6.66 -9.33 2.62
N ALA A 241 7.68 -8.48 2.53
CA ALA A 241 9.00 -8.91 2.06
C ALA A 241 9.78 -9.76 3.08
N LYS A 242 9.32 -9.86 4.34
CA LYS A 242 9.90 -10.72 5.37
C LYS A 242 9.21 -12.09 5.49
N LEU A 243 8.03 -12.25 4.88
CA LEU A 243 7.33 -13.51 4.86
C LEU A 243 8.05 -14.51 3.94
N ASP A 244 8.17 -15.74 4.42
CA ASP A 244 8.67 -16.84 3.59
C ASP A 244 7.61 -17.22 2.54
N GLU A 245 8.04 -17.58 1.33
CA GLU A 245 7.14 -18.19 0.35
C GLU A 245 6.60 -19.50 0.98
N PRO A 246 5.27 -19.73 0.94
CA PRO A 246 4.73 -21.01 1.38
C PRO A 246 5.40 -22.10 0.55
N HIS A 247 6.11 -23.02 1.24
CA HIS A 247 6.69 -24.17 0.57
C HIS A 247 5.57 -24.88 -0.18
N ALA A 248 5.71 -24.97 -1.52
CA ALA A 248 4.84 -25.80 -2.31
C ALA A 248 4.89 -27.20 -1.68
N GLU A 249 3.78 -27.67 -1.09
CA GLU A 249 3.68 -29.02 -0.59
C GLU A 249 4.09 -29.93 -1.75
N SER A 250 5.28 -30.53 -1.61
CA SER A 250 5.77 -31.54 -2.54
C SER A 250 4.79 -32.70 -2.44
N GLY A 251 3.79 -32.71 -3.35
CA GLY A 251 2.83 -33.79 -3.46
C GLY A 251 3.58 -35.13 -3.60
N ARG A 252 3.40 -35.95 -2.59
CA ARG A 252 3.71 -37.37 -2.67
C ARG A 252 2.51 -38.12 -3.26
#